data_b73e46bff913fc83ad215cb0ec670cd6
#
_entry.id   b73e46bff913fc83ad215cb0ec670cd6
#
_cell.length_a   1.000
_cell.length_b   1.000
_cell.length_c   1.000
_cell.angle_alpha   90.00
_cell.angle_beta   90.00
_cell.angle_gamma   90.00
#
_symmetry.space_group_name_H-M   'P 1'
#
loop_
_entity.id
_entity.type
_entity.pdbx_description
1 polymer ?
#
loop_
_entity_poly.entity_id
_entity_poly.type
_entity_poly.pdbx_seq_one_letter_code
_entity_poly.pdbx_strand_id
1 'polypeptide(L)'
;MKREMPSEGTVDTARSHPAESGPRMQHKSCDDSRVSHFTHDVFRPFILAWHFLTAIPISRSHHEPSSAELATSMAWYSTVGLLIGGLLAAADQGLRLFLTAEVVNVLLIVLLVLLTRGLHQDGLADTLDGLAGGRTAADRLRIMRDPSGGALGATGLFLSLLLRYAGL
;
A
#
# COMPACT_ATOMS: atom_id res chain seq x y z
N MET A 1 -36.67 12.92 -59.26
CA MET A 1 -37.68 13.89 -59.74
C MET A 1 -37.64 15.09 -58.81
N LYS A 2 -37.32 16.26 -59.35
CA LYS A 2 -37.40 17.68 -58.86
C LYS A 2 -36.61 17.97 -57.55
N ARG A 3 -35.49 18.70 -57.60
CA ARG A 3 -35.29 20.17 -57.80
C ARG A 3 -36.18 20.95 -56.81
N GLU A 4 -35.66 21.84 -55.99
CA GLU A 4 -35.03 23.14 -56.29
C GLU A 4 -34.36 23.75 -55.07
N MET A 5 -33.19 24.37 -55.28
CA MET A 5 -32.72 25.60 -54.61
C MET A 5 -33.36 26.79 -55.32
N PRO A 6 -33.22 28.08 -54.96
CA PRO A 6 -32.40 28.77 -53.95
C PRO A 6 -33.11 30.03 -53.33
N SER A 7 -32.41 30.79 -52.49
CA SER A 7 -32.25 32.30 -52.55
C SER A 7 -31.63 32.80 -51.24
N GLU A 8 -30.47 33.31 -51.30
CA GLU A 8 -29.94 34.67 -51.39
C GLU A 8 -30.72 35.78 -50.61
N GLY A 9 -29.96 36.53 -49.80
CA GLY A 9 -30.34 37.80 -49.22
C GLY A 9 -29.41 38.15 -48.05
N THR A 10 -28.27 38.68 -48.33
CA THR A 10 -27.82 40.08 -48.28
C THR A 10 -27.68 40.75 -46.90
N VAL A 11 -26.41 40.98 -46.52
CA VAL A 11 -25.77 42.22 -46.06
C VAL A 11 -26.47 42.99 -44.89
N ASP A 12 -25.80 43.18 -43.76
CA ASP A 12 -25.24 44.51 -43.46
C ASP A 12 -24.34 44.52 -42.20
N THR A 13 -23.20 45.06 -42.37
CA THR A 13 -22.34 45.87 -41.55
C THR A 13 -22.84 46.27 -40.16
N ALA A 14 -22.00 46.00 -39.13
CA ALA A 14 -21.64 47.05 -38.17
C ALA A 14 -20.35 46.66 -37.38
N ARG A 15 -19.33 47.44 -37.65
CA ARG A 15 -18.13 47.64 -36.82
C ARG A 15 -18.49 47.88 -35.37
N SER A 16 -17.86 47.20 -34.45
CA SER A 16 -17.41 47.78 -33.18
C SER A 16 -16.25 46.98 -32.65
N HIS A 17 -15.06 47.51 -32.74
CA HIS A 17 -13.93 47.19 -31.89
C HIS A 17 -14.32 47.49 -30.44
N PRO A 18 -13.97 46.70 -29.50
CA PRO A 18 -13.30 47.23 -28.32
C PRO A 18 -12.05 46.47 -27.90
N ALA A 19 -11.05 47.28 -27.66
CA ALA A 19 -10.08 47.19 -26.57
C ALA A 19 -9.30 45.88 -26.40
N GLU A 20 -8.05 45.98 -26.83
CA GLU A 20 -6.92 45.27 -26.28
C GLU A 20 -6.99 45.22 -24.76
N SER A 21 -7.34 44.09 -24.19
CA SER A 21 -6.96 43.73 -22.85
C SER A 21 -5.63 42.99 -22.93
N GLY A 22 -4.56 43.65 -22.57
CA GLY A 22 -3.21 43.13 -22.49
C GLY A 22 -3.12 41.83 -21.70
N PRO A 23 -2.09 41.01 -21.96
CA PRO A 23 -1.92 39.74 -21.28
C PRO A 23 -1.74 40.01 -19.79
N ARG A 24 -2.74 39.67 -19.00
CA ARG A 24 -2.64 39.60 -17.55
C ARG A 24 -1.59 38.56 -17.24
N MET A 25 -0.36 38.99 -16.94
CA MET A 25 0.70 38.14 -16.38
C MET A 25 0.16 37.51 -15.10
N GLN A 26 -0.34 36.31 -15.22
CA GLN A 26 -0.52 35.44 -14.07
C GLN A 26 0.88 35.08 -13.58
N HIS A 27 1.31 35.79 -12.56
CA HIS A 27 2.45 35.42 -11.73
C HIS A 27 2.06 34.13 -11.00
N LYS A 28 2.10 33.01 -11.72
CA LYS A 28 1.90 31.68 -11.17
C LYS A 28 3.13 31.41 -10.31
N SER A 29 2.95 31.49 -9.01
CA SER A 29 3.98 31.17 -8.03
C SER A 29 4.47 29.75 -8.30
N CYS A 30 5.67 29.65 -8.84
CA CYS A 30 6.29 28.39 -9.31
C CYS A 30 6.82 27.55 -8.14
N ASP A 31 6.65 28.03 -6.91
CA ASP A 31 7.22 27.42 -5.71
C ASP A 31 6.25 26.48 -4.98
N ASP A 32 4.95 26.79 -5.03
CA ASP A 32 3.93 25.99 -4.32
C ASP A 32 3.62 24.64 -4.99
N SER A 33 3.86 24.53 -6.31
CA SER A 33 3.62 23.30 -7.06
C SER A 33 4.72 22.24 -6.85
N ARG A 34 5.96 22.64 -6.58
CA ARG A 34 7.06 21.69 -6.35
C ARG A 34 6.97 20.99 -4.99
N VAL A 35 6.58 21.71 -3.96
CA VAL A 35 6.44 21.16 -2.61
C VAL A 35 5.25 20.20 -2.54
N SER A 36 4.14 20.50 -3.19
CA SER A 36 2.97 19.63 -3.22
C SER A 36 3.20 18.34 -4.02
N HIS A 37 3.95 18.39 -5.12
CA HIS A 37 4.32 17.19 -5.86
C HIS A 37 5.29 16.30 -5.07
N PHE A 38 6.29 16.87 -4.44
CA PHE A 38 7.28 16.10 -3.67
C PHE A 38 6.66 15.40 -2.46
N THR A 39 5.76 16.05 -1.73
CA THR A 39 5.04 15.43 -0.62
C THR A 39 4.09 14.32 -1.11
N HIS A 40 3.43 14.51 -2.25
CA HIS A 40 2.54 13.52 -2.83
C HIS A 40 3.29 12.26 -3.29
N ASP A 41 4.47 12.44 -3.91
CA ASP A 41 5.27 11.34 -4.47
C ASP A 41 5.98 10.50 -3.38
N VAL A 42 6.27 11.09 -2.22
CA VAL A 42 6.92 10.39 -1.09
C VAL A 42 5.90 9.76 -0.13
N PHE A 43 4.81 10.47 0.18
CA PHE A 43 3.82 10.00 1.15
C PHE A 43 2.92 8.87 0.60
N ARG A 44 2.57 8.90 -0.68
CA ARG A 44 1.72 7.85 -1.27
C ARG A 44 2.35 6.46 -1.19
N PRO A 45 3.60 6.24 -1.64
CA PRO A 45 4.24 4.93 -1.53
C PRO A 45 4.41 4.47 -0.08
N PHE A 46 4.69 5.40 0.85
CA PHE A 46 4.77 5.09 2.28
C PHE A 46 3.42 4.63 2.84
N ILE A 47 2.34 5.36 2.56
CA ILE A 47 0.98 4.98 2.99
C ILE A 47 0.61 3.62 2.42
N LEU A 48 0.95 3.35 1.16
CA LEU A 48 0.70 2.05 0.52
C LEU A 48 1.49 0.92 1.21
N ALA A 49 2.77 1.15 1.50
CA ALA A 49 3.61 0.22 2.26
C ALA A 49 3.03 -0.04 3.67
N TRP A 50 2.58 1.02 4.34
CA TRP A 50 1.96 0.93 5.65
C TRP A 50 0.69 0.09 5.62
N HIS A 51 -0.23 0.36 4.68
CA HIS A 51 -1.46 -0.40 4.53
C HIS A 51 -1.23 -1.86 4.17
N PHE A 52 -0.16 -2.16 3.43
CA PHE A 52 0.19 -3.52 3.08
C PHE A 52 0.77 -4.30 4.27
N LEU A 53 1.65 -3.68 5.06
CA LEU A 53 2.34 -4.34 6.15
C LEU A 53 1.61 -4.32 7.48
N THR A 54 0.64 -3.40 7.66
CA THR A 54 -0.06 -3.22 8.94
C THR A 54 -1.57 -3.38 8.84
N ALA A 55 -2.19 -3.74 9.97
CA ALA A 55 -3.64 -3.78 10.11
C ALA A 55 -4.29 -2.40 10.25
N ILE A 56 -3.48 -1.34 10.47
CA ILE A 56 -3.98 -0.02 10.86
C ILE A 56 -4.28 0.82 9.60
N PRO A 57 -5.54 1.12 9.29
CA PRO A 57 -5.89 1.95 8.15
C PRO A 57 -5.62 3.43 8.45
N ILE A 58 -4.60 4.02 7.81
CA ILE A 58 -4.32 5.46 7.91
C ILE A 58 -5.17 6.26 6.92
N SER A 59 -5.47 5.69 5.75
CA SER A 59 -6.26 6.35 4.70
C SER A 59 -7.18 5.35 3.99
N ARG A 60 -8.40 5.77 3.70
CA ARG A 60 -9.35 5.02 2.87
C ARG A 60 -9.28 5.55 1.44
N SER A 61 -8.22 5.26 0.74
CA SER A 61 -8.13 5.57 -0.69
C SER A 61 -8.76 4.42 -1.48
N HIS A 62 -9.78 4.71 -2.27
CA HIS A 62 -10.44 3.76 -3.18
C HIS A 62 -9.71 3.64 -4.54
N HIS A 63 -8.48 4.16 -4.63
CA HIS A 63 -7.70 4.07 -5.85
C HIS A 63 -6.91 2.76 -5.88
N GLU A 64 -7.11 1.95 -6.92
CA GLU A 64 -6.30 0.76 -7.14
C GLU A 64 -4.86 1.17 -7.49
N PRO A 65 -3.86 0.72 -6.72
CA PRO A 65 -2.48 1.11 -6.94
C PRO A 65 -1.95 0.49 -8.25
N SER A 66 -1.25 1.29 -9.03
CA SER A 66 -0.56 0.81 -10.23
C SER A 66 0.64 -0.08 -9.85
N SER A 67 1.11 -0.91 -10.79
CA SER A 67 2.30 -1.75 -10.58
C SER A 67 3.56 -0.94 -10.28
N ALA A 68 3.67 0.26 -10.81
CA ALA A 68 4.78 1.18 -10.54
C ALA A 68 4.72 1.76 -9.12
N GLU A 69 3.54 2.10 -8.62
CA GLU A 69 3.33 2.56 -7.24
C GLU A 69 3.64 1.44 -6.23
N LEU A 70 3.25 0.21 -6.53
CA LEU A 70 3.60 -0.97 -5.73
C LEU A 70 5.12 -1.18 -5.68
N ALA A 71 5.82 -1.10 -6.81
CA ALA A 71 7.27 -1.23 -6.86
C ALA A 71 7.98 -0.13 -6.03
N THR A 72 7.50 1.11 -6.11
CA THR A 72 8.05 2.23 -5.33
C THR A 72 7.75 2.08 -3.83
N SER A 73 6.61 1.50 -3.46
CA SER A 73 6.26 1.26 -2.06
C SER A 73 7.17 0.23 -1.37
N MET A 74 7.77 -0.70 -2.13
CA MET A 74 8.70 -1.70 -1.57
C MET A 74 9.94 -1.05 -0.91
N ALA A 75 10.40 0.10 -1.41
CA ALA A 75 11.49 0.84 -0.79
C ALA A 75 11.18 1.28 0.65
N TRP A 76 9.90 1.45 0.98
CA TRP A 76 9.44 1.87 2.30
C TRP A 76 9.19 0.72 3.28
N TYR A 77 9.24 -0.54 2.83
CA TYR A 77 9.01 -1.70 3.70
C TYR A 77 10.00 -1.76 4.86
N SER A 78 11.27 -1.42 4.63
CA SER A 78 12.28 -1.36 5.68
C SER A 78 11.97 -0.29 6.74
N THR A 79 11.47 0.87 6.30
CA THR A 79 11.09 1.96 7.21
C THR A 79 9.87 1.57 8.07
N VAL A 80 8.85 0.97 7.46
CA VAL A 80 7.69 0.47 8.18
C VAL A 80 8.10 -0.64 9.16
N GLY A 81 8.97 -1.57 8.74
CA GLY A 81 9.52 -2.60 9.61
C GLY A 81 10.29 -2.04 10.81
N LEU A 82 11.08 -0.97 10.60
CA LEU A 82 11.80 -0.28 11.67
C LEU A 82 10.83 0.37 12.67
N LEU A 83 9.75 0.98 12.19
CA LEU A 83 8.73 1.58 13.06
C LEU A 83 8.01 0.52 13.90
N ILE A 84 7.63 -0.61 13.28
CA ILE A 84 7.01 -1.73 14.01
C ILE A 84 8.00 -2.31 15.01
N GLY A 85 9.25 -2.55 14.63
CA GLY A 85 10.30 -3.06 15.53
C GLY A 85 10.58 -2.11 16.69
N GLY A 86 10.64 -0.80 16.42
CA GLY A 86 10.79 0.23 17.47
C GLY A 86 9.63 0.25 18.46
N LEU A 87 8.40 0.11 17.94
CA LEU A 87 7.20 0.00 18.78
C LEU A 87 7.25 -1.25 19.68
N LEU A 88 7.64 -2.40 19.13
CA LEU A 88 7.78 -3.65 19.88
C LEU A 88 8.89 -3.54 20.94
N ALA A 89 10.03 -2.94 20.62
CA ALA A 89 11.12 -2.72 21.56
C ALA A 89 10.72 -1.78 22.71
N ALA A 90 9.96 -0.74 22.43
CA ALA A 90 9.41 0.14 23.45
C ALA A 90 8.38 -0.58 24.34
N ALA A 91 7.53 -1.41 23.75
CA ALA A 91 6.57 -2.23 24.47
C ALA A 91 7.27 -3.26 25.36
N ASP A 92 8.33 -3.90 24.87
CA ASP A 92 9.16 -4.83 25.65
C ASP A 92 9.69 -4.17 26.93
N GLN A 93 10.36 -3.04 26.79
CA GLN A 93 10.93 -2.33 27.92
C GLN A 93 9.86 -1.89 28.95
N GLY A 94 8.71 -1.41 28.47
CA GLY A 94 7.61 -1.00 29.33
C GLY A 94 6.95 -2.17 30.05
N LEU A 95 6.68 -3.28 29.35
CA LEU A 95 6.00 -4.44 29.91
C LEU A 95 6.87 -5.22 30.89
N ARG A 96 8.19 -5.30 30.68
CA ARG A 96 9.14 -5.95 31.63
C ARG A 96 9.22 -5.29 32.99
N LEU A 97 8.68 -4.08 33.16
CA LEU A 97 8.57 -3.45 34.48
C LEU A 97 7.50 -4.08 35.37
N PHE A 98 6.51 -4.74 34.75
CA PHE A 98 5.32 -5.25 35.47
C PHE A 98 5.11 -6.76 35.28
N LEU A 99 5.69 -7.35 34.26
CA LEU A 99 5.44 -8.73 33.85
C LEU A 99 6.75 -9.53 33.74
N THR A 100 6.63 -10.86 33.86
CA THR A 100 7.78 -11.75 33.66
C THR A 100 8.15 -11.82 32.18
N ALA A 101 9.41 -12.15 31.89
CA ALA A 101 9.93 -12.20 30.51
C ALA A 101 9.10 -13.12 29.59
N GLU A 102 8.69 -14.28 30.09
CA GLU A 102 7.91 -15.26 29.34
C GLU A 102 6.57 -14.69 28.89
N VAL A 103 5.88 -13.95 29.77
CA VAL A 103 4.60 -13.32 29.45
C VAL A 103 4.81 -12.21 28.45
N VAL A 104 5.85 -11.39 28.62
CA VAL A 104 6.19 -10.31 27.69
C VAL A 104 6.48 -10.86 26.29
N ASN A 105 7.27 -11.91 26.18
CA ASN A 105 7.62 -12.54 24.90
C ASN A 105 6.34 -13.01 24.16
N VAL A 106 5.41 -13.65 24.86
CA VAL A 106 4.13 -14.05 24.26
C VAL A 106 3.33 -12.83 23.80
N LEU A 107 3.22 -11.79 24.63
CA LEU A 107 2.48 -10.57 24.30
C LEU A 107 3.08 -9.84 23.10
N LEU A 108 4.40 -9.78 22.96
CA LEU A 108 5.07 -9.18 21.81
C LEU A 108 4.80 -9.95 20.53
N ILE A 109 4.80 -11.29 20.57
CA ILE A 109 4.44 -12.12 19.44
C ILE A 109 2.99 -11.88 19.02
N VAL A 110 2.06 -11.87 19.99
CA VAL A 110 0.65 -11.58 19.73
C VAL A 110 0.49 -10.18 19.13
N LEU A 111 1.16 -9.18 19.72
CA LEU A 111 1.11 -7.80 19.22
C LEU A 111 1.63 -7.71 17.77
N LEU A 112 2.74 -8.37 17.45
CA LEU A 112 3.29 -8.41 16.08
C LEU A 112 2.30 -9.04 15.12
N VAL A 113 1.70 -10.18 15.47
CA VAL A 113 0.71 -10.87 14.63
C VAL A 113 -0.51 -9.98 14.37
N LEU A 114 -1.03 -9.31 15.41
CA LEU A 114 -2.16 -8.41 15.28
C LEU A 114 -1.83 -7.17 14.45
N LEU A 115 -0.66 -6.56 14.65
CA LEU A 115 -0.21 -5.40 13.87
C LEU A 115 -0.06 -5.71 12.39
N THR A 116 0.43 -6.91 12.05
CA THR A 116 0.68 -7.33 10.65
C THR A 116 -0.46 -8.15 10.06
N ARG A 117 -1.57 -8.35 10.76
CA ARG A 117 -2.67 -9.26 10.38
C ARG A 117 -2.22 -10.70 10.10
N GLY A 118 -1.10 -11.11 10.65
CA GLY A 118 -0.55 -12.42 10.34
C GLY A 118 -0.02 -12.60 8.92
N LEU A 119 0.13 -11.53 8.12
CA LEU A 119 0.54 -11.59 6.71
C LEU A 119 1.80 -12.43 6.48
N HIS A 120 2.82 -12.29 7.35
CA HIS A 120 4.06 -13.03 7.23
C HIS A 120 3.91 -14.50 7.63
N GLN A 121 3.04 -14.78 8.60
CA GLN A 121 2.73 -16.14 9.05
C GLN A 121 1.93 -16.88 8.00
N ASP A 122 0.93 -16.24 7.43
CA ASP A 122 0.10 -16.77 6.35
C ASP A 122 0.96 -17.11 5.12
N GLY A 123 1.77 -16.13 4.65
CA GLY A 123 2.69 -16.36 3.55
C GLY A 123 3.71 -17.46 3.79
N LEU A 124 4.18 -17.66 5.03
CA LEU A 124 5.06 -18.77 5.39
C LEU A 124 4.32 -20.11 5.32
N ALA A 125 3.12 -20.19 5.88
CA ALA A 125 2.31 -21.41 5.87
C ALA A 125 1.97 -21.84 4.44
N ASP A 126 1.45 -20.92 3.62
CA ASP A 126 1.12 -21.16 2.22
C ASP A 126 2.33 -21.61 1.40
N THR A 127 3.49 -20.98 1.64
CA THR A 127 4.74 -21.33 0.95
C THR A 127 5.17 -22.76 1.29
N LEU A 128 5.11 -23.14 2.55
CA LEU A 128 5.50 -24.50 2.99
C LEU A 128 4.55 -25.55 2.43
N ASP A 129 3.24 -25.31 2.46
CA ASP A 129 2.26 -26.22 1.88
C ASP A 129 2.42 -26.32 0.36
N GLY A 130 2.63 -25.21 -0.34
CA GLY A 130 2.87 -25.20 -1.79
C GLY A 130 4.14 -25.92 -2.20
N LEU A 131 5.23 -25.73 -1.47
CA LEU A 131 6.52 -26.41 -1.75
C LEU A 131 6.45 -27.91 -1.50
N ALA A 132 5.74 -28.32 -0.47
CA ALA A 132 5.64 -29.72 -0.08
C ALA A 132 4.63 -30.51 -0.91
N GLY A 133 3.48 -29.90 -1.25
CA GLY A 133 2.40 -30.59 -1.98
C GLY A 133 2.48 -30.47 -3.49
N GLY A 134 3.13 -29.44 -4.04
CA GLY A 134 3.15 -29.16 -5.48
C GLY A 134 4.32 -29.76 -6.23
N ARG A 135 4.04 -30.56 -7.28
CA ARG A 135 5.06 -31.12 -8.17
C ARG A 135 5.46 -30.15 -9.27
N THR A 136 4.54 -29.36 -9.76
CA THR A 136 4.76 -28.34 -10.78
C THR A 136 4.59 -26.93 -10.21
N ALA A 137 5.11 -25.91 -10.88
CA ALA A 137 4.91 -24.52 -10.46
C ALA A 137 3.41 -24.15 -10.42
N ALA A 138 2.61 -24.66 -11.35
CA ALA A 138 1.18 -24.44 -11.39
C ALA A 138 0.46 -25.09 -10.19
N ASP A 139 0.85 -26.32 -9.81
CA ASP A 139 0.29 -27.00 -8.64
C ASP A 139 0.62 -26.25 -7.35
N ARG A 140 1.88 -25.79 -7.20
CA ARG A 140 2.31 -24.99 -6.03
C ARG A 140 1.49 -23.72 -5.88
N LEU A 141 1.34 -22.95 -6.96
CA LEU A 141 0.53 -21.73 -6.94
C LEU A 141 -0.95 -22.01 -6.65
N ARG A 142 -1.48 -23.14 -7.09
CA ARG A 142 -2.85 -23.54 -6.78
C ARG A 142 -3.01 -23.85 -5.29
N ILE A 143 -2.06 -24.58 -4.69
CA ILE A 143 -2.07 -24.92 -3.26
C ILE A 143 -1.95 -23.64 -2.41
N MET A 144 -1.02 -22.72 -2.75
CA MET A 144 -0.85 -21.44 -2.07
C MET A 144 -2.08 -20.52 -2.12
N ARG A 145 -3.01 -20.74 -3.06
CA ARG A 145 -4.27 -19.99 -3.18
C ARG A 145 -5.46 -20.67 -2.54
N ASP A 146 -5.28 -21.91 -2.09
CA ASP A 146 -6.32 -22.66 -1.42
C ASP A 146 -6.43 -22.19 0.04
N PRO A 147 -7.61 -21.74 0.49
CA PRO A 147 -7.80 -21.28 1.87
C PRO A 147 -7.72 -22.43 2.89
N SER A 148 -7.66 -23.68 2.46
CA SER A 148 -7.47 -24.84 3.34
C SER A 148 -5.98 -25.04 3.63
N GLY A 149 -5.51 -24.59 4.81
CA GLY A 149 -4.14 -24.82 5.25
C GLY A 149 -3.78 -26.30 5.38
N GLY A 150 -2.57 -26.66 4.97
CA GLY A 150 -2.03 -28.00 5.09
C GLY A 150 -1.29 -28.25 6.41
N ALA A 151 -0.97 -29.51 6.68
CA ALA A 151 -0.28 -29.90 7.90
C ALA A 151 1.14 -29.35 7.99
N LEU A 152 1.83 -29.15 6.85
CA LEU A 152 3.20 -28.63 6.82
C LEU A 152 3.22 -27.12 7.03
N GLY A 153 2.26 -26.38 6.48
CA GLY A 153 2.07 -24.97 6.79
C GLY A 153 1.82 -24.74 8.27
N ALA A 154 0.90 -25.49 8.87
CA ALA A 154 0.62 -25.43 10.29
C ALA A 154 1.86 -25.76 11.15
N THR A 155 2.61 -26.79 10.79
CA THR A 155 3.85 -27.18 11.49
C THR A 155 4.91 -26.09 11.37
N GLY A 156 5.12 -25.54 10.18
CA GLY A 156 6.08 -24.46 9.95
C GLY A 156 5.71 -23.17 10.69
N LEU A 157 4.42 -22.85 10.73
CA LEU A 157 3.91 -21.72 11.52
C LEU A 157 4.22 -21.90 13.01
N PHE A 158 3.90 -23.08 13.56
CA PHE A 158 4.18 -23.39 14.96
C PHE A 158 5.67 -23.28 15.29
N LEU A 159 6.55 -23.88 14.46
CA LEU A 159 8.00 -23.80 14.64
C LEU A 159 8.51 -22.34 14.53
N SER A 160 7.98 -21.58 13.62
CA SER A 160 8.34 -20.15 13.46
C SER A 160 7.99 -19.33 14.72
N LEU A 161 6.81 -19.55 15.28
CA LEU A 161 6.38 -18.87 16.51
C LEU A 161 7.22 -19.32 17.71
N LEU A 162 7.54 -20.60 17.81
CA LEU A 162 8.40 -21.16 18.85
C LEU A 162 9.83 -20.58 18.79
N LEU A 163 10.40 -20.48 17.57
CA LEU A 163 11.71 -19.86 17.38
C LEU A 163 11.72 -18.38 17.78
N ARG A 164 10.65 -17.64 17.46
CA ARG A 164 10.52 -16.25 17.88
C ARG A 164 10.43 -16.12 19.39
N TYR A 165 9.67 -17.00 20.04
CA TYR A 165 9.58 -17.02 21.49
C TYR A 165 10.93 -17.31 22.15
N ALA A 166 11.71 -18.23 21.61
CA ALA A 166 13.02 -18.61 22.13
C ALA A 166 14.11 -17.54 21.85
N GLY A 167 13.91 -16.67 20.86
CA GLY A 167 14.85 -15.61 20.50
C GLY A 167 14.60 -14.24 21.13
N LEU A 168 13.50 -14.07 21.87
CA LEU A 168 13.15 -12.87 22.64
C LEU A 168 13.59 -12.99 24.11
#